data_b2faef194a16df0605b4c86cc99a91fc
#
_entry.id   b2faef194a16df0605b4c86cc99a91fc
#
_cell.length_a   1.000
_cell.length_b   1.000
_cell.length_c   1.000
_cell.angle_alpha   90.00
_cell.angle_beta   90.00
_cell.angle_gamma   90.00
#
_symmetry.space_group_name_H-M   'P 1'
#
loop_
_entity.id
_entity.type
_entity.pdbx_description
1 polymer ?
#
loop_
_entity_poly.entity_id
_entity_poly.type
_entity_poly.pdbx_seq_one_letter_code
_entity_poly.pdbx_strand_id
1 'polypeptide(L)'
;VKGTVYTGSTAAGPALEGQQIEDGLLALPGAISDVEFEPDGDSHDTFSKGTASNVQPLSGKLKTRVLSMDMAALSGDTVDPATGKRFTKGELEAVGITGTGVVGLISQGLKAHLIRIPRINTLDTEIHLPNGLKFTEKDLLEAGKAIGSVRAGHITLCQEAGILVEDIETAYMSGASGTYVDALKAQEIGMIPAKVKRIYQVGNTSLAMARDIIRDVNKLWEMKQIADDLRQHHCMFAASKTFEKVYILELSYWTEGMPLAQYQKFLKKFGFPALQEVTTTPEVIKTVERDIPDLGIMGLKIISDIGEKRSIIFKGCLGDGACLAVCPENALDMEEAGDDFQLTIDLALCDGVACRRCERECSEKVFDLVKIITSKKKD
;
A
#
# COMPACT_ATOMS: atom_id res chain seq x y z
N VAL A 1 20.51 -3.19 16.56
CA VAL A 1 21.67 -2.39 17.01
C VAL A 1 22.42 -3.19 18.04
N LYS A 2 23.70 -3.45 17.85
CA LYS A 2 24.55 -4.24 18.79
C LYS A 2 23.92 -5.58 19.23
N GLY A 3 23.29 -6.29 18.32
CA GLY A 3 22.62 -7.57 18.58
C GLY A 3 21.17 -7.46 19.12
N THR A 4 20.69 -6.26 19.42
CA THR A 4 19.31 -6.02 19.86
C THR A 4 18.42 -5.60 18.68
N VAL A 5 17.22 -6.16 18.59
CA VAL A 5 16.21 -5.80 17.59
C VAL A 5 15.16 -4.92 18.26
N TYR A 6 14.94 -3.74 17.70
CA TYR A 6 13.88 -2.83 18.12
C TYR A 6 12.72 -2.91 17.12
N THR A 7 11.51 -3.00 17.61
CA THR A 7 10.31 -3.14 16.78
C THR A 7 9.29 -2.06 17.08
N GLY A 8 8.49 -1.72 16.11
CA GLY A 8 7.35 -0.82 16.26
C GLY A 8 6.34 -1.08 15.14
N SER A 9 5.11 -0.66 15.34
CA SER A 9 4.03 -0.82 14.36
C SER A 9 3.32 0.49 14.12
N THR A 10 3.12 0.84 12.84
CA THR A 10 2.33 2.01 12.42
C THR A 10 1.07 1.57 11.69
N ALA A 11 0.01 2.36 11.78
CA ALA A 11 -1.26 2.13 11.07
C ALA A 11 -1.19 2.72 9.64
N ALA A 12 -0.16 2.36 8.87
CA ALA A 12 0.04 2.88 7.51
C ALA A 12 -0.60 2.02 6.41
N GLY A 13 -0.97 0.77 6.72
CA GLY A 13 -1.42 -0.24 5.76
C GLY A 13 -2.60 0.20 4.89
N PRO A 14 -3.76 0.61 5.45
CA PRO A 14 -4.96 0.87 4.66
C PRO A 14 -4.77 1.90 3.53
N ALA A 15 -4.03 2.98 3.77
CA ALA A 15 -3.73 3.97 2.74
C ALA A 15 -2.72 3.46 1.71
N LEU A 16 -1.66 2.77 2.17
CA LEU A 16 -0.63 2.21 1.30
C LEU A 16 -1.08 0.93 0.57
N GLU A 17 -2.17 0.32 0.98
CA GLU A 17 -2.84 -0.79 0.29
C GLU A 17 -3.95 -0.32 -0.65
N GLY A 18 -4.15 0.99 -0.80
CA GLY A 18 -5.13 1.59 -1.67
C GLY A 18 -6.55 1.70 -1.11
N GLN A 19 -6.81 1.19 0.10
CA GLN A 19 -8.17 1.13 0.67
C GLN A 19 -8.75 2.50 1.06
N GLN A 20 -7.91 3.50 1.30
CA GLN A 20 -8.33 4.87 1.63
C GLN A 20 -8.19 5.84 0.44
N ILE A 21 -7.75 5.34 -0.70
CA ILE A 21 -7.59 6.08 -1.95
C ILE A 21 -8.86 5.88 -2.78
N GLU A 22 -9.39 6.93 -3.41
CA GLU A 22 -10.69 6.88 -4.14
C GLU A 22 -10.69 5.79 -5.23
N ASP A 23 -9.68 5.79 -6.11
CA ASP A 23 -9.47 4.76 -7.13
C ASP A 23 -8.46 3.69 -6.69
N GLY A 24 -8.31 3.52 -5.36
CA GLY A 24 -7.40 2.56 -4.78
C GLY A 24 -7.82 1.12 -5.02
N LEU A 25 -6.84 0.27 -5.28
CA LEU A 25 -7.06 -1.14 -5.56
C LEU A 25 -5.96 -1.99 -4.91
N LEU A 26 -6.31 -3.17 -4.45
CA LEU A 26 -5.32 -4.17 -4.06
C LEU A 26 -4.46 -4.55 -5.27
N ALA A 27 -3.33 -5.21 -5.03
CA ALA A 27 -2.47 -5.73 -6.10
C ALA A 27 -3.19 -6.84 -6.87
N LEU A 28 -3.96 -6.46 -7.89
CA LEU A 28 -4.79 -7.30 -8.73
C LEU A 28 -4.50 -7.01 -10.21
N PRO A 29 -4.86 -7.91 -11.14
CA PRO A 29 -4.79 -7.61 -12.56
C PRO A 29 -5.55 -6.33 -12.92
N GLY A 30 -4.93 -5.46 -13.71
CA GLY A 30 -5.45 -4.14 -14.06
C GLY A 30 -5.09 -3.02 -13.10
N ALA A 31 -4.47 -3.31 -11.95
CA ALA A 31 -4.06 -2.26 -11.02
C ALA A 31 -2.74 -1.59 -11.45
N ILE A 32 -2.69 -0.26 -11.40
CA ILE A 32 -1.46 0.51 -11.60
C ILE A 32 -0.54 0.27 -10.40
N SER A 33 0.61 -0.35 -10.64
CA SER A 33 1.61 -0.68 -9.61
C SER A 33 2.74 0.32 -9.50
N ASP A 34 2.97 1.11 -10.54
CA ASP A 34 3.97 2.17 -10.58
C ASP A 34 3.66 3.20 -11.67
N VAL A 35 4.20 4.41 -11.52
CA VAL A 35 4.11 5.48 -12.51
C VAL A 35 5.46 6.18 -12.68
N GLU A 36 5.71 6.71 -13.87
CA GLU A 36 6.90 7.47 -14.20
C GLU A 36 6.52 8.73 -14.98
N PHE A 37 7.03 9.87 -14.57
CA PHE A 37 6.84 11.13 -15.25
C PHE A 37 7.98 11.37 -16.25
N GLU A 38 7.62 11.63 -17.52
CA GLU A 38 8.52 11.98 -18.60
C GLU A 38 8.26 13.44 -18.99
N PRO A 39 9.20 14.35 -18.72
CA PRO A 39 9.04 15.75 -19.09
C PRO A 39 9.12 15.95 -20.61
N ASP A 40 8.42 16.96 -21.15
CA ASP A 40 8.53 17.36 -22.54
C ASP A 40 9.83 18.16 -22.74
N GLY A 41 10.68 17.73 -23.69
CA GLY A 41 11.95 18.40 -24.05
C GLY A 41 13.14 18.01 -23.16
N ASP A 42 14.34 18.50 -23.55
CA ASP A 42 15.61 18.24 -22.86
C ASP A 42 15.76 19.03 -21.55
N SER A 43 14.74 19.02 -20.70
CA SER A 43 14.81 19.66 -19.38
C SER A 43 15.70 18.86 -18.43
N HIS A 44 17.00 18.72 -18.78
CA HIS A 44 18.04 18.28 -17.86
C HIS A 44 18.35 19.28 -16.74
N ASP A 45 17.72 20.46 -16.80
CA ASP A 45 17.91 21.49 -15.81
C ASP A 45 16.64 21.76 -15.02
N THR A 46 16.86 21.70 -13.74
CA THR A 46 16.10 22.30 -12.64
C THR A 46 15.28 21.36 -11.80
N PHE A 47 15.94 20.40 -11.16
CA PHE A 47 15.60 20.17 -9.75
C PHE A 47 16.04 21.41 -8.94
N SER A 48 15.48 22.58 -9.25
CA SER A 48 15.75 23.77 -8.47
C SER A 48 15.07 23.59 -7.12
N LYS A 49 15.88 23.58 -6.07
CA LYS A 49 15.52 23.69 -4.65
C LYS A 49 14.81 25.02 -4.37
N GLY A 50 13.70 25.27 -5.04
CA GLY A 50 12.94 26.52 -4.95
C GLY A 50 11.74 26.36 -4.02
N THR A 51 11.83 26.95 -2.84
CA THR A 51 10.67 27.32 -2.00
C THR A 51 9.83 28.45 -2.64
N ALA A 52 9.95 28.67 -3.94
CA ALA A 52 9.25 29.72 -4.64
C ALA A 52 7.76 29.39 -4.78
N SER A 53 6.92 30.31 -4.34
CA SER A 53 5.45 30.22 -4.32
C SER A 53 4.78 30.11 -5.71
N ASN A 54 5.52 30.16 -6.82
CA ASN A 54 4.99 30.26 -8.19
C ASN A 54 5.66 29.31 -9.19
N VAL A 55 6.05 28.09 -8.78
CA VAL A 55 6.57 27.11 -9.74
C VAL A 55 5.40 26.45 -10.45
N GLN A 56 5.34 26.53 -11.77
CA GLN A 56 4.35 25.83 -12.58
C GLN A 56 4.67 24.33 -12.66
N PRO A 57 3.66 23.45 -12.81
CA PRO A 57 3.89 22.05 -13.13
C PRO A 57 4.75 21.94 -14.40
N LEU A 58 5.62 20.95 -14.43
CA LEU A 58 6.35 20.61 -15.64
C LEU A 58 5.38 20.02 -16.66
N SER A 59 5.50 20.45 -17.93
CA SER A 59 4.82 19.79 -19.03
C SER A 59 5.45 18.41 -19.25
N GLY A 60 4.62 17.38 -19.44
CA GLY A 60 5.12 16.03 -19.63
C GLY A 60 4.01 14.99 -19.64
N LYS A 61 4.44 13.75 -19.61
CA LYS A 61 3.57 12.58 -19.71
C LYS A 61 3.76 11.68 -18.50
N LEU A 62 2.68 11.09 -18.05
CA LEU A 62 2.67 10.07 -16.99
C LEU A 62 2.55 8.69 -17.62
N LYS A 63 3.62 7.90 -17.56
CA LYS A 63 3.65 6.50 -17.95
C LYS A 63 3.19 5.63 -16.79
N THR A 64 2.35 4.64 -17.04
CA THR A 64 1.88 3.72 -16.02
C THR A 64 2.39 2.31 -16.22
N ARG A 65 2.57 1.58 -15.11
CA ARG A 65 2.81 0.14 -15.09
C ARG A 65 1.59 -0.54 -14.50
N VAL A 66 1.02 -1.50 -15.21
CA VAL A 66 -0.22 -2.17 -14.84
C VAL A 66 0.04 -3.66 -14.64
N LEU A 67 -0.55 -4.24 -13.60
CA LEU A 67 -0.38 -5.66 -13.29
C LEU A 67 -1.20 -6.52 -14.26
N SER A 68 -0.55 -7.53 -14.82
CA SER A 68 -1.17 -8.54 -15.68
C SER A 68 -1.78 -9.68 -14.85
N MET A 69 -2.44 -10.62 -15.52
CA MET A 69 -3.04 -11.81 -14.89
C MET A 69 -2.02 -12.69 -14.16
N ASP A 70 -0.76 -12.67 -14.57
CA ASP A 70 0.35 -13.38 -13.91
C ASP A 70 1.15 -12.48 -12.95
N MET A 71 0.59 -11.31 -12.61
CA MET A 71 1.16 -10.32 -11.69
C MET A 71 2.48 -9.71 -12.16
N ALA A 72 2.77 -9.77 -13.46
CA ALA A 72 3.87 -9.01 -14.04
C ALA A 72 3.43 -7.55 -14.28
N ALA A 73 4.34 -6.60 -14.05
CA ALA A 73 4.08 -5.19 -14.32
C ALA A 73 4.41 -4.86 -15.78
N LEU A 74 3.39 -4.75 -16.61
CA LEU A 74 3.48 -4.41 -18.04
C LEU A 74 3.18 -2.93 -18.29
N SER A 75 3.36 -2.47 -19.53
CA SER A 75 3.05 -1.09 -19.89
C SER A 75 1.54 -0.84 -19.89
N GLY A 76 1.12 0.16 -19.14
CA GLY A 76 -0.21 0.75 -19.25
C GLY A 76 -0.21 1.98 -20.16
N ASP A 77 -1.35 2.64 -20.27
CA ASP A 77 -1.49 3.86 -21.06
C ASP A 77 -0.57 4.97 -20.54
N THR A 78 -0.10 5.81 -21.47
CA THR A 78 0.61 7.06 -21.16
C THR A 78 -0.37 8.20 -21.31
N VAL A 79 -0.51 9.03 -20.29
CA VAL A 79 -1.49 10.13 -20.26
C VAL A 79 -0.87 11.46 -19.88
N ASP A 80 -1.57 12.53 -20.21
CA ASP A 80 -1.33 13.87 -19.66
C ASP A 80 -1.89 13.92 -18.23
N PRO A 81 -1.05 14.15 -17.21
CA PRO A 81 -1.52 14.16 -15.82
C PRO A 81 -2.47 15.32 -15.48
N ALA A 82 -2.51 16.37 -16.29
CA ALA A 82 -3.38 17.52 -16.06
C ALA A 82 -4.77 17.39 -16.71
N THR A 83 -4.92 16.53 -17.73
CA THR A 83 -6.16 16.45 -18.52
C THR A 83 -6.67 15.03 -18.72
N GLY A 84 -5.89 14.01 -18.38
CA GLY A 84 -6.21 12.60 -18.64
C GLY A 84 -6.11 12.20 -20.12
N LYS A 85 -5.71 13.13 -21.01
CA LYS A 85 -5.59 12.83 -22.44
C LYS A 85 -4.55 11.74 -22.67
N ARG A 86 -4.96 10.66 -23.32
CA ARG A 86 -4.06 9.58 -23.67
C ARG A 86 -3.15 9.95 -24.84
N PHE A 87 -1.84 9.81 -24.64
CA PHE A 87 -0.83 9.94 -25.69
C PHE A 87 -0.54 8.60 -26.37
N THR A 88 -0.36 7.53 -25.59
CA THR A 88 -0.02 6.22 -26.11
C THR A 88 -0.84 5.16 -25.40
N LYS A 89 -1.37 4.19 -26.15
CA LYS A 89 -2.04 3.02 -25.60
C LYS A 89 -1.00 2.01 -25.11
N GLY A 90 -1.16 1.53 -23.89
CA GLY A 90 -0.36 0.47 -23.32
C GLY A 90 -0.85 -0.93 -23.70
N GLU A 91 -0.20 -1.94 -23.14
CA GLU A 91 -0.58 -3.35 -23.30
C GLU A 91 -1.81 -3.71 -22.47
N LEU A 92 -1.96 -3.07 -21.31
CA LEU A 92 -3.04 -3.34 -20.36
C LEU A 92 -3.80 -2.06 -20.01
N GLU A 93 -5.10 -2.23 -19.78
CA GLU A 93 -5.98 -1.16 -19.29
C GLU A 93 -5.94 -1.10 -17.76
N ALA A 94 -5.88 0.12 -17.23
CA ALA A 94 -5.91 0.36 -15.79
C ALA A 94 -7.36 0.41 -15.30
N VAL A 95 -7.61 -0.21 -14.13
CA VAL A 95 -8.91 -0.19 -13.43
C VAL A 95 -8.82 0.35 -12.00
N GLY A 96 -7.62 0.70 -11.54
CA GLY A 96 -7.36 1.29 -10.23
C GLY A 96 -5.87 1.45 -9.99
N ILE A 97 -5.48 1.95 -8.82
CA ILE A 97 -4.09 2.17 -8.43
C ILE A 97 -3.78 1.47 -7.10
N THR A 98 -2.66 0.76 -7.03
CA THR A 98 -2.18 0.14 -5.78
C THR A 98 -1.50 1.16 -4.88
N GLY A 99 -1.31 0.82 -3.60
CA GLY A 99 -0.50 1.65 -2.70
C GLY A 99 0.94 1.85 -3.19
N THR A 100 1.52 0.86 -3.88
CA THR A 100 2.84 1.01 -4.52
C THR A 100 2.80 2.00 -5.68
N GLY A 101 1.73 1.98 -6.46
CA GLY A 101 1.46 2.98 -7.50
C GLY A 101 1.30 4.39 -6.92
N VAL A 102 0.62 4.53 -5.78
CA VAL A 102 0.48 5.81 -5.04
C VAL A 102 1.85 6.33 -4.59
N VAL A 103 2.72 5.47 -4.06
CA VAL A 103 4.10 5.84 -3.71
C VAL A 103 4.85 6.39 -4.92
N GLY A 104 4.76 5.69 -6.06
CA GLY A 104 5.33 6.14 -7.32
C GLY A 104 4.75 7.49 -7.77
N LEU A 105 3.44 7.63 -7.72
CA LEU A 105 2.74 8.84 -8.14
C LEU A 105 3.13 10.06 -7.29
N ILE A 106 3.22 9.90 -5.98
CA ILE A 106 3.64 11.00 -5.10
C ILE A 106 5.09 11.39 -5.38
N SER A 107 6.01 10.42 -5.49
CA SER A 107 7.40 10.70 -5.82
C SER A 107 7.53 11.47 -7.15
N GLN A 108 6.89 10.97 -8.21
CA GLN A 108 6.96 11.58 -9.54
C GLN A 108 6.21 12.91 -9.59
N GLY A 109 5.07 13.02 -8.89
CA GLY A 109 4.29 14.26 -8.80
C GLY A 109 5.03 15.39 -8.09
N LEU A 110 5.80 15.07 -7.04
CA LEU A 110 6.68 16.05 -6.37
C LEU A 110 7.79 16.54 -7.31
N LYS A 111 8.43 15.61 -8.05
CA LYS A 111 9.47 15.94 -9.04
C LYS A 111 8.95 16.81 -10.18
N ALA A 112 7.75 16.49 -10.66
CA ALA A 112 7.09 17.21 -11.75
C ALA A 112 6.40 18.51 -11.30
N HIS A 113 6.47 18.87 -10.02
CA HIS A 113 5.72 19.99 -9.43
C HIS A 113 4.19 19.89 -9.58
N LEU A 114 3.68 18.69 -9.93
CA LEU A 114 2.25 18.37 -9.92
C LEU A 114 1.71 18.28 -8.50
N ILE A 115 2.57 17.92 -7.55
CA ILE A 115 2.25 17.90 -6.12
C ILE A 115 3.10 18.94 -5.40
N ARG A 116 2.43 19.76 -4.59
CA ARG A 116 3.02 20.74 -3.68
C ARG A 116 2.32 20.61 -2.34
N ILE A 117 2.85 19.74 -1.51
CA ILE A 117 2.23 19.38 -0.23
C ILE A 117 1.66 20.61 0.48
N PRO A 118 0.37 20.62 0.85
CA PRO A 118 -0.60 19.51 0.78
C PRO A 118 -1.50 19.53 -0.48
N ARG A 119 -1.13 20.26 -1.52
CA ARG A 119 -1.97 20.55 -2.68
C ARG A 119 -1.50 19.84 -3.94
N ILE A 120 -2.46 19.61 -4.85
CA ILE A 120 -2.20 19.21 -6.23
C ILE A 120 -2.24 20.48 -7.10
N ASN A 121 -1.20 20.69 -7.90
CA ASN A 121 -0.95 21.91 -8.64
C ASN A 121 -1.43 21.78 -10.11
N THR A 122 -2.61 21.20 -10.32
CA THR A 122 -3.34 21.18 -11.59
C THR A 122 -4.54 22.12 -11.51
N LEU A 123 -5.20 22.40 -12.64
CA LEU A 123 -6.32 23.35 -12.68
C LEU A 123 -7.52 22.89 -11.87
N ASP A 124 -7.79 21.59 -11.87
CA ASP A 124 -8.90 20.95 -11.18
C ASP A 124 -8.51 20.30 -9.85
N THR A 125 -7.24 20.47 -9.43
CA THR A 125 -6.68 19.89 -8.20
C THR A 125 -6.68 18.36 -8.15
N GLU A 126 -6.62 17.71 -9.32
CA GLU A 126 -6.55 16.26 -9.49
C GLU A 126 -5.38 15.89 -10.41
N ILE A 127 -4.75 14.74 -10.20
CA ILE A 127 -3.84 14.13 -11.18
C ILE A 127 -4.62 13.06 -11.91
N HIS A 128 -4.77 13.24 -13.22
CA HIS A 128 -5.47 12.30 -14.07
C HIS A 128 -4.60 11.08 -14.40
N LEU A 129 -5.21 9.92 -14.27
CA LEU A 129 -4.67 8.62 -14.61
C LEU A 129 -5.43 8.03 -15.82
N PRO A 130 -4.98 6.90 -16.40
CA PRO A 130 -5.71 6.26 -17.50
C PRO A 130 -7.16 5.91 -17.16
N ASN A 131 -8.02 5.86 -18.19
CA ASN A 131 -9.41 5.41 -18.12
C ASN A 131 -10.32 6.21 -17.17
N GLY A 132 -10.02 7.49 -16.95
CA GLY A 132 -10.80 8.34 -16.08
C GLY A 132 -10.50 8.17 -14.59
N LEU A 133 -9.53 7.34 -14.23
CA LEU A 133 -9.00 7.24 -12.88
C LEU A 133 -8.32 8.54 -12.50
N LYS A 134 -8.30 8.85 -11.21
CA LYS A 134 -7.75 10.10 -10.69
C LYS A 134 -7.11 9.93 -9.32
N PHE A 135 -6.24 10.85 -8.98
CA PHE A 135 -5.66 10.99 -7.65
C PHE A 135 -5.94 12.40 -7.15
N THR A 136 -6.65 12.49 -6.04
CA THR A 136 -7.18 13.75 -5.50
C THR A 136 -6.34 14.30 -4.34
N GLU A 137 -6.60 15.55 -3.93
CA GLU A 137 -5.99 16.10 -2.72
C GLU A 137 -6.36 15.30 -1.47
N LYS A 138 -7.57 14.73 -1.41
CA LYS A 138 -7.97 13.84 -0.32
C LYS A 138 -7.08 12.60 -0.27
N ASP A 139 -6.80 11.99 -1.41
CA ASP A 139 -5.91 10.83 -1.50
C ASP A 139 -4.48 11.18 -1.07
N LEU A 140 -4.01 12.36 -1.49
CA LEU A 140 -2.70 12.88 -1.08
C LEU A 140 -2.62 13.05 0.45
N LEU A 141 -3.68 13.55 1.09
CA LEU A 141 -3.74 13.68 2.55
C LEU A 141 -3.69 12.32 3.24
N GLU A 142 -4.46 11.33 2.78
CA GLU A 142 -4.47 9.99 3.37
C GLU A 142 -3.11 9.28 3.19
N ALA A 143 -2.54 9.34 2.00
CA ALA A 143 -1.19 8.82 1.76
C ALA A 143 -0.13 9.54 2.61
N GLY A 144 -0.26 10.86 2.75
CA GLY A 144 0.64 11.68 3.57
C GLY A 144 0.63 11.29 5.05
N LYS A 145 -0.54 10.96 5.62
CA LYS A 145 -0.65 10.42 6.99
C LYS A 145 0.14 9.12 7.15
N ALA A 146 0.02 8.22 6.17
CA ALA A 146 0.73 6.94 6.17
C ALA A 146 2.25 7.14 6.05
N ILE A 147 2.70 7.93 5.09
CA ILE A 147 4.12 8.25 4.89
C ILE A 147 4.70 8.91 6.14
N GLY A 148 3.98 9.89 6.70
CA GLY A 148 4.38 10.58 7.93
C GLY A 148 4.51 9.65 9.12
N SER A 149 3.61 8.66 9.26
CA SER A 149 3.69 7.67 10.33
C SER A 149 4.92 6.75 10.21
N VAL A 150 5.29 6.35 8.99
CA VAL A 150 6.51 5.57 8.74
C VAL A 150 7.76 6.37 9.10
N ARG A 151 7.82 7.65 8.67
CA ARG A 151 8.95 8.56 8.98
C ARG A 151 9.07 8.81 10.49
N ALA A 152 7.96 9.08 11.17
CA ALA A 152 7.93 9.23 12.62
C ALA A 152 8.38 7.94 13.35
N GLY A 153 7.99 6.78 12.81
CA GLY A 153 8.40 5.47 13.30
C GLY A 153 9.91 5.26 13.23
N HIS A 154 10.55 5.62 12.11
CA HIS A 154 12.01 5.54 11.97
C HIS A 154 12.74 6.39 13.01
N ILE A 155 12.35 7.66 13.18
CA ILE A 155 12.95 8.55 14.17
C ILE A 155 12.77 7.99 15.58
N THR A 156 11.58 7.47 15.88
CA THR A 156 11.27 6.91 17.21
C THR A 156 12.11 5.68 17.51
N LEU A 157 12.17 4.71 16.61
CA LEU A 157 12.96 3.49 16.80
C LEU A 157 14.46 3.78 16.89
N CYS A 158 14.97 4.70 16.10
CA CYS A 158 16.37 5.11 16.17
C CYS A 158 16.70 5.76 17.52
N GLN A 159 15.80 6.60 18.05
CA GLN A 159 15.95 7.20 19.36
C GLN A 159 15.95 6.16 20.48
N GLU A 160 15.02 5.19 20.45
CA GLU A 160 14.98 4.06 21.40
C GLU A 160 16.26 3.20 21.33
N ALA A 161 16.80 3.04 20.14
CA ALA A 161 18.04 2.29 19.91
C ALA A 161 19.33 3.09 20.22
N GLY A 162 19.22 4.39 20.52
CA GLY A 162 20.36 5.27 20.78
C GLY A 162 21.26 5.52 19.57
N ILE A 163 20.68 5.54 18.35
CA ILE A 163 21.34 5.85 17.09
C ILE A 163 20.62 6.98 16.35
N LEU A 164 21.25 7.54 15.34
CA LEU A 164 20.61 8.48 14.42
C LEU A 164 20.01 7.74 13.21
N VAL A 165 18.97 8.31 12.60
CA VAL A 165 18.38 7.77 11.35
C VAL A 165 19.43 7.73 10.23
N GLU A 166 20.37 8.65 10.22
CA GLU A 166 21.47 8.74 9.25
C GLU A 166 22.54 7.65 9.41
N ASP A 167 22.55 6.94 10.55
CA ASP A 167 23.44 5.81 10.77
C ASP A 167 22.94 4.51 10.13
N ILE A 168 21.71 4.51 9.58
CA ILE A 168 21.15 3.36 8.91
C ILE A 168 21.74 3.25 7.49
N GLU A 169 22.54 2.22 7.28
CA GLU A 169 23.20 1.99 5.98
C GLU A 169 22.49 0.98 5.08
N THR A 170 21.67 0.11 5.66
CA THR A 170 20.99 -0.98 4.94
C THR A 170 19.53 -1.04 5.33
N ALA A 171 18.66 -1.19 4.35
CA ALA A 171 17.24 -1.42 4.51
C ALA A 171 16.81 -2.76 3.88
N TYR A 172 15.87 -3.45 4.52
CA TYR A 172 15.22 -4.65 4.00
C TYR A 172 13.74 -4.39 3.84
N MET A 173 13.24 -4.55 2.64
CA MET A 173 11.82 -4.43 2.32
C MET A 173 11.25 -5.83 2.10
N SER A 174 10.25 -6.20 2.87
CA SER A 174 9.59 -7.49 2.78
C SER A 174 8.08 -7.33 2.64
N GLY A 175 7.40 -8.42 2.31
CA GLY A 175 5.97 -8.47 2.05
C GLY A 175 5.63 -8.19 0.58
N ALA A 176 4.36 -8.38 0.22
CA ALA A 176 3.87 -8.17 -1.13
C ALA A 176 4.13 -6.73 -1.62
N SER A 177 3.75 -5.74 -0.83
CA SER A 177 3.99 -4.32 -1.14
C SER A 177 5.48 -4.01 -1.30
N GLY A 178 6.35 -4.60 -0.44
CA GLY A 178 7.80 -4.43 -0.52
C GLY A 178 8.43 -5.03 -1.79
N THR A 179 7.74 -5.98 -2.44
CA THR A 179 8.19 -6.58 -3.71
C THR A 179 7.95 -5.66 -4.91
N TYR A 180 6.81 -4.98 -4.93
CA TYR A 180 6.37 -4.19 -6.10
C TYR A 180 6.71 -2.70 -6.01
N VAL A 181 6.86 -2.14 -4.81
CA VAL A 181 7.17 -0.71 -4.66
C VAL A 181 8.56 -0.41 -5.23
N ASP A 182 8.67 0.70 -5.95
CA ASP A 182 9.98 1.23 -6.35
C ASP A 182 10.72 1.76 -5.12
N ALA A 183 11.84 1.13 -4.79
CA ALA A 183 12.61 1.43 -3.60
C ALA A 183 13.23 2.84 -3.61
N LEU A 184 13.58 3.36 -4.80
CA LEU A 184 14.12 4.71 -4.95
C LEU A 184 13.03 5.75 -4.73
N LYS A 185 11.85 5.55 -5.30
CA LYS A 185 10.69 6.42 -5.10
C LYS A 185 10.23 6.41 -3.65
N ALA A 186 10.23 5.24 -2.99
CA ALA A 186 9.94 5.14 -1.57
C ALA A 186 10.96 5.90 -0.69
N GLN A 187 12.25 5.87 -1.06
CA GLN A 187 13.29 6.65 -0.39
C GLN A 187 13.11 8.16 -0.61
N GLU A 188 12.78 8.58 -1.82
CA GLU A 188 12.57 9.99 -2.18
C GLU A 188 11.47 10.66 -1.34
N ILE A 189 10.40 9.93 -1.03
CA ILE A 189 9.32 10.44 -0.16
C ILE A 189 9.56 10.17 1.33
N GLY A 190 10.70 9.56 1.69
CA GLY A 190 11.13 9.36 3.07
C GLY A 190 10.61 8.12 3.77
N MET A 191 9.99 7.17 3.04
CA MET A 191 9.61 5.86 3.60
C MET A 191 10.82 4.95 3.85
N ILE A 192 11.95 5.24 3.24
CA ILE A 192 13.24 4.64 3.52
C ILE A 192 14.17 5.78 3.93
N PRO A 193 15.01 5.62 4.97
CA PRO A 193 15.94 6.65 5.39
C PRO A 193 16.87 7.09 4.27
N ALA A 194 17.07 8.41 4.14
CA ALA A 194 17.75 9.03 3.00
C ALA A 194 19.24 8.64 2.83
N LYS A 195 19.89 8.18 3.91
CA LYS A 195 21.32 7.80 3.90
C LYS A 195 21.56 6.30 3.73
N VAL A 196 20.50 5.51 3.52
CA VAL A 196 20.61 4.09 3.20
C VAL A 196 21.40 3.93 1.91
N LYS A 197 22.40 3.08 1.94
CA LYS A 197 23.31 2.78 0.81
C LYS A 197 22.90 1.53 0.04
N ARG A 198 22.24 0.57 0.73
CA ARG A 198 21.78 -0.69 0.15
C ARG A 198 20.36 -1.00 0.59
N ILE A 199 19.51 -1.34 -0.37
CA ILE A 199 18.11 -1.72 -0.15
C ILE A 199 17.92 -3.12 -0.71
N TYR A 200 17.54 -4.06 0.17
CA TYR A 200 17.20 -5.43 -0.22
C TYR A 200 15.68 -5.57 -0.30
N GLN A 201 15.16 -5.93 -1.47
CA GLN A 201 13.76 -6.33 -1.65
C GLN A 201 13.70 -7.86 -1.59
N VAL A 202 13.21 -8.40 -0.47
CA VAL A 202 13.30 -9.83 -0.14
C VAL A 202 12.02 -10.62 -0.35
N GLY A 203 10.99 -9.98 -0.91
CA GLY A 203 9.73 -10.63 -1.25
C GLY A 203 8.82 -10.93 -0.06
N ASN A 204 7.85 -11.80 -0.29
CA ASN A 204 6.87 -12.20 0.72
C ASN A 204 7.46 -13.22 1.70
N THR A 205 8.09 -12.70 2.74
CA THR A 205 8.70 -13.53 3.79
C THR A 205 7.68 -14.33 4.60
N SER A 206 6.44 -13.84 4.72
CA SER A 206 5.36 -14.57 5.39
C SER A 206 4.98 -15.83 4.64
N LEU A 207 4.89 -15.77 3.30
CA LEU A 207 4.61 -16.92 2.45
C LEU A 207 5.76 -17.93 2.50
N ALA A 208 7.02 -17.45 2.41
CA ALA A 208 8.19 -18.30 2.51
C ALA A 208 8.24 -19.03 3.85
N MET A 209 7.96 -18.34 4.94
CA MET A 209 7.86 -18.89 6.28
C MET A 209 6.77 -19.95 6.42
N ALA A 210 5.55 -19.66 5.94
CA ALA A 210 4.44 -20.62 5.96
C ALA A 210 4.80 -21.92 5.24
N ARG A 211 5.47 -21.80 4.07
CA ARG A 211 5.97 -22.94 3.31
C ARG A 211 7.00 -23.77 4.11
N ASP A 212 7.91 -23.08 4.81
CA ASP A 212 8.94 -23.77 5.59
C ASP A 212 8.37 -24.47 6.83
N ILE A 213 7.35 -23.87 7.48
CA ILE A 213 6.61 -24.52 8.59
C ILE A 213 5.85 -25.75 8.12
N ILE A 214 5.25 -25.73 6.92
CA ILE A 214 4.56 -26.92 6.35
C ILE A 214 5.55 -28.06 6.12
N ARG A 215 6.79 -27.75 5.73
CA ARG A 215 7.85 -28.73 5.50
C ARG A 215 8.46 -29.27 6.79
N ASP A 216 8.58 -28.43 7.81
CA ASP A 216 9.14 -28.74 9.11
C ASP A 216 8.40 -27.98 10.21
N VAL A 217 7.51 -28.67 10.93
CA VAL A 217 6.70 -28.07 12.00
C VAL A 217 7.55 -27.49 13.15
N ASN A 218 8.79 -27.95 13.33
CA ASN A 218 9.69 -27.41 14.35
C ASN A 218 10.02 -25.93 14.10
N LYS A 219 9.94 -25.47 12.84
CA LYS A 219 10.08 -24.05 12.48
C LYS A 219 9.07 -23.15 13.20
N LEU A 220 7.90 -23.68 13.57
CA LEU A 220 6.93 -22.91 14.34
C LEU A 220 7.46 -22.54 15.73
N TRP A 221 8.21 -23.43 16.36
CA TRP A 221 8.80 -23.16 17.68
C TRP A 221 9.99 -22.19 17.60
N GLU A 222 10.82 -22.30 16.56
CA GLU A 222 11.88 -21.30 16.29
C GLU A 222 11.26 -19.91 16.08
N MET A 223 10.17 -19.82 15.32
CA MET A 223 9.45 -18.56 15.08
C MET A 223 8.84 -17.99 16.35
N LYS A 224 8.31 -18.85 17.22
CA LYS A 224 7.79 -18.40 18.52
C LYS A 224 8.89 -17.78 19.37
N GLN A 225 10.07 -18.37 19.41
CA GLN A 225 11.22 -17.79 20.13
C GLN A 225 11.61 -16.43 19.58
N ILE A 226 11.74 -16.31 18.25
CA ILE A 226 12.02 -15.02 17.59
C ILE A 226 10.94 -13.99 17.93
N ALA A 227 9.66 -14.36 17.90
CA ALA A 227 8.56 -13.46 18.25
C ALA A 227 8.62 -12.99 19.71
N ASP A 228 8.99 -13.88 20.63
CA ASP A 228 9.14 -13.55 22.05
C ASP A 228 10.34 -12.60 22.27
N ASP A 229 11.45 -12.83 21.56
CA ASP A 229 12.62 -11.92 21.59
C ASP A 229 12.29 -10.53 21.03
N LEU A 230 11.55 -10.46 19.91
CA LEU A 230 11.11 -9.20 19.30
C LEU A 230 10.18 -8.39 20.21
N ARG A 231 9.37 -9.05 21.04
CA ARG A 231 8.46 -8.37 22.00
C ARG A 231 9.21 -7.66 23.12
N GLN A 232 10.40 -8.08 23.48
CA GLN A 232 11.18 -7.50 24.58
C GLN A 232 11.55 -6.02 24.33
N HIS A 233 11.72 -5.65 23.07
CA HIS A 233 12.08 -4.30 22.65
C HIS A 233 11.04 -3.70 21.67
N HIS A 234 9.78 -4.04 21.92
CA HIS A 234 8.68 -3.48 21.15
C HIS A 234 8.31 -2.09 21.66
N CYS A 235 8.51 -1.08 20.81
CA CYS A 235 8.08 0.29 21.06
C CYS A 235 6.61 0.46 20.63
N MET A 236 5.72 0.63 21.59
CA MET A 236 4.34 0.97 21.32
C MET A 236 4.25 2.45 20.92
N PHE A 237 4.17 2.74 19.65
CA PHE A 237 4.18 4.11 19.13
C PHE A 237 3.05 4.97 19.70
N ALA A 238 1.87 4.41 19.94
CA ALA A 238 0.76 5.12 20.55
C ALA A 238 1.05 5.63 21.99
N ALA A 239 2.02 5.04 22.68
CA ALA A 239 2.46 5.46 24.01
C ALA A 239 3.78 6.27 23.98
N SER A 240 4.42 6.38 22.82
CA SER A 240 5.70 7.08 22.68
C SER A 240 5.51 8.58 22.50
N LYS A 241 6.03 9.36 23.45
CA LYS A 241 6.04 10.83 23.33
C LYS A 241 6.88 11.33 22.15
N THR A 242 7.88 10.56 21.75
CA THR A 242 8.69 10.87 20.56
C THR A 242 7.86 10.71 19.30
N PHE A 243 7.19 9.56 19.15
CA PHE A 243 6.31 9.32 18.02
C PHE A 243 5.21 10.38 17.91
N GLU A 244 4.51 10.66 19.01
CA GLU A 244 3.47 11.68 19.08
C GLU A 244 3.96 13.04 18.55
N LYS A 245 5.08 13.54 19.07
CA LYS A 245 5.63 14.85 18.67
C LYS A 245 6.03 14.88 17.19
N VAL A 246 6.73 13.84 16.73
CA VAL A 246 7.20 13.79 15.34
C VAL A 246 6.02 13.61 14.40
N TYR A 247 5.06 12.72 14.75
CA TYR A 247 3.90 12.47 13.90
C TYR A 247 2.98 13.70 13.78
N ILE A 248 2.79 14.48 14.83
CA ILE A 248 2.08 15.77 14.75
C ILE A 248 2.76 16.71 13.75
N LEU A 249 4.09 16.78 13.73
CA LEU A 249 4.82 17.60 12.76
C LEU A 249 4.65 17.05 11.34
N GLU A 250 4.67 15.74 11.16
CA GLU A 250 4.40 15.09 9.87
C GLU A 250 2.99 15.40 9.37
N LEU A 251 1.98 15.31 10.24
CA LEU A 251 0.61 15.68 9.90
C LEU A 251 0.53 17.15 9.48
N SER A 252 1.11 18.06 10.26
CA SER A 252 1.13 19.48 9.90
C SER A 252 1.85 19.74 8.57
N TYR A 253 2.89 18.98 8.24
CA TYR A 253 3.57 19.06 6.94
C TYR A 253 2.70 18.54 5.79
N TRP A 254 2.19 17.29 5.92
CA TRP A 254 1.47 16.63 4.85
C TRP A 254 0.04 17.12 4.65
N THR A 255 -0.66 17.53 5.73
CA THR A 255 -2.09 17.83 5.68
C THR A 255 -2.43 19.31 5.84
N GLU A 256 -1.57 20.09 6.53
CA GLU A 256 -1.81 21.52 6.79
C GLU A 256 -0.86 22.45 5.99
N GLY A 257 0.13 21.87 5.30
CA GLY A 257 1.06 22.63 4.48
C GLY A 257 2.11 23.38 5.26
N MET A 258 2.54 22.86 6.41
CA MET A 258 3.68 23.42 7.14
C MET A 258 4.91 23.51 6.22
N PRO A 259 5.54 24.67 6.05
CA PRO A 259 6.76 24.77 5.25
C PRO A 259 7.86 23.86 5.76
N LEU A 260 8.58 23.17 4.87
CA LEU A 260 9.66 22.24 5.22
C LEU A 260 10.71 22.86 6.16
N ALA A 261 11.08 24.14 5.92
CA ALA A 261 12.02 24.85 6.78
C ALA A 261 11.49 25.02 8.21
N GLN A 262 10.19 25.26 8.37
CA GLN A 262 9.55 25.33 9.69
C GLN A 262 9.47 23.97 10.34
N TYR A 263 9.11 22.92 9.62
CA TYR A 263 9.12 21.54 10.06
C TYR A 263 10.51 21.15 10.61
N GLN A 264 11.58 21.39 9.84
CA GLN A 264 12.95 21.10 10.27
C GLN A 264 13.38 21.90 11.52
N LYS A 265 12.95 23.17 11.62
CA LYS A 265 13.19 24.00 12.80
C LYS A 265 12.53 23.42 14.05
N PHE A 266 11.31 22.87 13.94
CA PHE A 266 10.63 22.23 15.06
C PHE A 266 11.27 20.90 15.44
N LEU A 267 11.67 20.07 14.46
CA LEU A 267 12.42 18.83 14.74
C LEU A 267 13.66 19.15 15.58
N LYS A 268 14.46 20.12 15.14
CA LYS A 268 15.65 20.57 15.86
C LYS A 268 15.33 21.09 17.26
N LYS A 269 14.25 21.87 17.42
CA LYS A 269 13.79 22.39 18.71
C LYS A 269 13.42 21.28 19.69
N PHE A 270 12.88 20.18 19.18
CA PHE A 270 12.52 19.00 19.98
C PHE A 270 13.69 18.04 20.20
N GLY A 271 14.87 18.34 19.68
CA GLY A 271 16.06 17.51 19.80
C GLY A 271 16.13 16.33 18.83
N PHE A 272 15.32 16.37 17.76
CA PHE A 272 15.33 15.36 16.70
C PHE A 272 16.23 15.76 15.53
N PRO A 273 16.79 14.78 14.79
CA PRO A 273 17.58 15.07 13.60
C PRO A 273 16.72 15.77 12.54
N ALA A 274 17.34 16.67 11.76
CA ALA A 274 16.69 17.22 10.59
C ALA A 274 16.46 16.12 9.54
N LEU A 275 15.42 16.27 8.72
CA LEU A 275 15.24 15.40 7.57
C LEU A 275 16.43 15.51 6.64
N GLN A 276 17.04 14.39 6.33
CA GLN A 276 18.14 14.32 5.40
C GLN A 276 17.62 14.28 3.97
N GLU A 277 18.30 14.96 3.07
CA GLU A 277 18.04 14.83 1.63
C GLU A 277 18.70 13.57 1.09
N VAL A 278 18.05 12.93 0.13
CA VAL A 278 18.65 11.84 -0.65
C VAL A 278 19.74 12.46 -1.53
N THR A 279 20.99 12.15 -1.23
CA THR A 279 22.18 12.71 -1.93
C THR A 279 22.89 11.69 -2.77
N THR A 280 22.61 10.41 -2.57
CA THR A 280 23.23 9.28 -3.27
C THR A 280 22.17 8.26 -3.64
N THR A 281 22.27 7.68 -4.82
CA THR A 281 21.41 6.58 -5.23
C THR A 281 21.88 5.30 -4.54
N PRO A 282 21.03 4.62 -3.76
CA PRO A 282 21.40 3.36 -3.12
C PRO A 282 21.49 2.23 -4.14
N GLU A 283 22.25 1.20 -3.80
CA GLU A 283 22.21 -0.08 -4.50
C GLU A 283 20.92 -0.81 -4.12
N VAL A 284 20.06 -1.11 -5.11
CA VAL A 284 18.83 -1.90 -4.92
C VAL A 284 19.06 -3.32 -5.35
N ILE A 285 18.93 -4.26 -4.40
CA ILE A 285 19.13 -5.70 -4.60
C ILE A 285 17.79 -6.39 -4.48
N LYS A 286 17.25 -6.80 -5.63
CA LYS A 286 15.97 -7.52 -5.71
C LYS A 286 16.24 -9.01 -5.73
N THR A 287 15.75 -9.73 -4.71
CA THR A 287 16.00 -11.17 -4.57
C THR A 287 14.88 -12.03 -5.16
N VAL A 288 13.72 -11.42 -5.48
CA VAL A 288 12.56 -12.06 -6.08
C VAL A 288 11.91 -11.14 -7.10
N GLU A 289 11.39 -11.72 -8.17
CA GLU A 289 10.70 -10.96 -9.24
C GLU A 289 9.20 -10.79 -8.95
N ARG A 290 8.58 -11.74 -8.25
CA ARG A 290 7.15 -11.79 -7.98
C ARG A 290 6.91 -12.13 -6.52
N ASP A 291 5.79 -11.63 -5.98
CA ASP A 291 5.33 -11.96 -4.63
C ASP A 291 5.09 -13.47 -4.47
N ILE A 292 4.35 -14.06 -5.40
CA ILE A 292 4.08 -15.49 -5.47
C ILE A 292 4.77 -16.04 -6.72
N PRO A 293 5.83 -16.84 -6.61
CA PRO A 293 6.62 -17.30 -7.77
C PRO A 293 5.82 -18.17 -8.75
N ASP A 294 4.90 -18.98 -8.23
CA ASP A 294 4.01 -19.85 -9.00
C ASP A 294 2.59 -19.71 -8.47
N LEU A 295 1.77 -18.97 -9.21
CA LEU A 295 0.39 -18.71 -8.84
C LEU A 295 -0.54 -19.88 -9.14
N GLY A 296 -0.17 -20.73 -10.09
CA GLY A 296 -1.03 -21.78 -10.60
C GLY A 296 -2.34 -21.23 -11.23
N ILE A 297 -2.96 -22.02 -12.07
CA ILE A 297 -4.19 -21.61 -12.80
C ILE A 297 -5.35 -21.32 -11.83
N MET A 298 -5.46 -22.08 -10.76
CA MET A 298 -6.57 -21.94 -9.80
C MET A 298 -6.46 -20.67 -8.95
N GLY A 299 -5.24 -20.25 -8.58
CA GLY A 299 -5.01 -19.02 -7.83
C GLY A 299 -5.48 -17.78 -8.59
N LEU A 300 -5.15 -17.68 -9.86
CA LEU A 300 -5.57 -16.55 -10.70
C LEU A 300 -7.08 -16.53 -10.94
N LYS A 301 -7.73 -17.70 -11.05
CA LYS A 301 -9.19 -17.75 -11.14
C LYS A 301 -9.88 -17.16 -9.92
N ILE A 302 -9.38 -17.43 -8.72
CA ILE A 302 -9.94 -16.88 -7.47
C ILE A 302 -9.80 -15.35 -7.46
N ILE A 303 -8.65 -14.82 -7.90
CA ILE A 303 -8.41 -13.37 -7.97
C ILE A 303 -9.28 -12.70 -9.05
N SER A 304 -9.44 -13.32 -10.21
CA SER A 304 -10.25 -12.75 -11.30
C SER A 304 -11.75 -12.65 -10.97
N ASP A 305 -12.19 -13.40 -9.98
CA ASP A 305 -13.59 -13.41 -9.55
C ASP A 305 -13.87 -12.39 -8.41
N ILE A 306 -12.89 -11.60 -8.00
CA ILE A 306 -13.10 -10.53 -7.01
C ILE A 306 -14.02 -9.46 -7.62
N GLY A 307 -15.01 -9.04 -6.82
CA GLY A 307 -16.04 -8.10 -7.25
C GLY A 307 -17.25 -8.74 -7.91
N GLU A 308 -17.29 -10.06 -8.04
CA GLU A 308 -18.46 -10.78 -8.53
C GLU A 308 -19.39 -11.20 -7.39
N LYS A 309 -20.69 -11.27 -7.70
CA LYS A 309 -21.67 -11.87 -6.81
C LYS A 309 -21.75 -13.39 -7.09
N ARG A 310 -21.74 -14.17 -6.01
CA ARG A 310 -21.87 -15.62 -6.04
C ARG A 310 -23.08 -16.04 -5.24
N SER A 311 -23.84 -16.99 -5.75
CA SER A 311 -25.04 -17.48 -5.07
C SER A 311 -25.00 -19.01 -4.96
N ILE A 312 -25.50 -19.50 -3.83
CA ILE A 312 -25.63 -20.94 -3.58
C ILE A 312 -26.82 -21.19 -2.65
N ILE A 313 -27.43 -22.37 -2.77
CA ILE A 313 -28.42 -22.86 -1.84
C ILE A 313 -27.73 -23.82 -0.87
N PHE A 314 -27.77 -23.51 0.42
CA PHE A 314 -27.31 -24.41 1.47
C PHE A 314 -28.48 -25.22 2.01
N LYS A 315 -28.50 -26.51 1.70
CA LYS A 315 -29.55 -27.42 2.20
C LYS A 315 -29.56 -27.45 3.72
N GLY A 316 -30.72 -27.26 4.31
CA GLY A 316 -30.90 -27.21 5.75
C GLY A 316 -30.67 -25.83 6.38
N CYS A 317 -30.52 -24.79 5.59
CA CYS A 317 -30.56 -23.42 6.06
C CYS A 317 -32.01 -23.09 6.48
N LEU A 318 -32.17 -22.55 7.70
CA LEU A 318 -33.49 -22.15 8.24
C LEU A 318 -33.89 -20.73 7.90
N GLY A 319 -33.03 -19.96 7.25
CA GLY A 319 -33.32 -18.56 6.87
C GLY A 319 -33.39 -17.60 8.04
N ASP A 320 -32.75 -17.91 9.17
CA ASP A 320 -32.77 -17.09 10.40
C ASP A 320 -32.03 -15.74 10.26
N GLY A 321 -31.24 -15.56 9.20
CA GLY A 321 -30.52 -14.31 8.93
C GLY A 321 -29.34 -14.05 9.86
N ALA A 322 -28.97 -14.94 10.74
CA ALA A 322 -27.84 -14.75 11.68
C ALA A 322 -26.54 -14.46 10.96
N CYS A 323 -26.27 -15.15 9.84
CA CYS A 323 -25.09 -14.91 9.00
C CYS A 323 -25.04 -13.51 8.37
N LEU A 324 -26.20 -12.94 8.02
CA LEU A 324 -26.31 -11.58 7.49
C LEU A 324 -26.06 -10.54 8.59
N ALA A 325 -26.68 -10.75 9.76
CA ALA A 325 -26.62 -9.79 10.88
C ALA A 325 -25.19 -9.58 11.41
N VAL A 326 -24.31 -10.58 11.30
CA VAL A 326 -22.93 -10.49 11.80
C VAL A 326 -21.93 -10.06 10.73
N CYS A 327 -22.35 -9.86 9.49
CA CYS A 327 -21.48 -9.41 8.41
C CYS A 327 -21.19 -7.93 8.55
N PRO A 328 -19.94 -7.50 8.88
CA PRO A 328 -19.63 -6.09 9.11
C PRO A 328 -19.72 -5.26 7.83
N GLU A 329 -19.47 -5.90 6.66
CA GLU A 329 -19.45 -5.26 5.35
C GLU A 329 -20.79 -5.37 4.60
N ASN A 330 -21.82 -5.98 5.22
CA ASN A 330 -23.11 -6.27 4.58
C ASN A 330 -22.95 -6.98 3.21
N ALA A 331 -21.97 -7.85 3.11
CA ALA A 331 -21.60 -8.54 1.86
C ALA A 331 -22.52 -9.73 1.53
N LEU A 332 -23.50 -10.03 2.38
CA LEU A 332 -24.40 -11.18 2.22
C LEU A 332 -25.84 -10.72 2.02
N ASP A 333 -26.53 -11.42 1.13
CA ASP A 333 -27.95 -11.31 0.92
C ASP A 333 -28.60 -12.68 0.89
N MET A 334 -29.90 -12.79 1.21
CA MET A 334 -30.62 -14.04 1.30
C MET A 334 -32.03 -13.90 0.73
N GLU A 335 -32.40 -14.79 -0.17
CA GLU A 335 -33.70 -14.84 -0.80
C GLU A 335 -34.33 -16.25 -0.65
N GLU A 336 -35.64 -16.31 -0.56
CA GLU A 336 -36.38 -17.57 -0.61
C GLU A 336 -36.25 -18.23 -1.99
N ALA A 337 -35.95 -19.50 -2.02
CA ALA A 337 -35.78 -20.29 -3.23
C ALA A 337 -36.57 -21.62 -3.11
N GLY A 338 -37.89 -21.54 -3.22
CA GLY A 338 -38.80 -22.65 -2.96
C GLY A 338 -38.88 -22.97 -1.47
N ASP A 339 -38.55 -24.21 -1.08
CA ASP A 339 -38.50 -24.64 0.30
C ASP A 339 -37.12 -24.40 0.97
N ASP A 340 -36.18 -23.83 0.22
CA ASP A 340 -34.81 -23.55 0.69
C ASP A 340 -34.52 -22.05 0.61
N PHE A 341 -33.30 -21.63 1.07
CA PHE A 341 -32.81 -20.26 1.01
C PHE A 341 -31.57 -20.18 0.12
N GLN A 342 -31.59 -19.24 -0.82
CA GLN A 342 -30.43 -18.90 -1.64
C GLN A 342 -29.66 -17.78 -0.97
N LEU A 343 -28.39 -18.04 -0.64
CA LEU A 343 -27.47 -16.99 -0.18
C LEU A 343 -26.65 -16.46 -1.33
N THR A 344 -26.53 -15.15 -1.38
CA THR A 344 -25.68 -14.42 -2.34
C THR A 344 -24.59 -13.67 -1.56
N ILE A 345 -23.35 -13.81 -2.01
CA ILE A 345 -22.21 -13.08 -1.47
C ILE A 345 -21.68 -12.11 -2.52
N ASP A 346 -21.44 -10.88 -2.09
CA ASP A 346 -20.72 -9.86 -2.88
C ASP A 346 -19.23 -9.94 -2.55
N LEU A 347 -18.44 -10.43 -3.48
CA LEU A 347 -17.00 -10.63 -3.28
C LEU A 347 -16.20 -9.31 -3.31
N ALA A 348 -16.82 -8.21 -3.75
CA ALA A 348 -16.21 -6.89 -3.64
C ALA A 348 -16.24 -6.35 -2.21
N LEU A 349 -17.22 -6.78 -1.41
CA LEU A 349 -17.40 -6.32 -0.04
C LEU A 349 -16.86 -7.32 1.00
N CYS A 350 -16.80 -8.60 0.66
CA CYS A 350 -16.47 -9.67 1.60
C CYS A 350 -14.97 -9.76 1.91
N ASP A 351 -14.59 -9.70 3.18
CA ASP A 351 -13.20 -9.93 3.66
C ASP A 351 -12.69 -11.37 3.47
N GLY A 352 -13.49 -12.24 2.86
CA GLY A 352 -13.12 -13.60 2.56
C GLY A 352 -12.87 -14.47 3.78
N VAL A 353 -11.99 -15.47 3.59
CA VAL A 353 -11.69 -16.50 4.62
C VAL A 353 -10.99 -15.96 5.87
N ALA A 354 -10.49 -14.72 5.83
CA ALA A 354 -9.89 -14.09 7.00
C ALA A 354 -10.94 -13.71 8.06
N CYS A 355 -12.16 -13.34 7.64
CA CYS A 355 -13.24 -12.94 8.53
C CYS A 355 -14.04 -14.13 9.08
N ARG A 356 -14.71 -14.91 8.22
CA ARG A 356 -15.55 -16.10 8.52
C ARG A 356 -16.58 -15.93 9.65
N ARG A 357 -17.07 -14.70 9.92
CA ARG A 357 -18.07 -14.46 10.98
C ARG A 357 -19.40 -15.14 10.66
N CYS A 358 -19.85 -15.02 9.42
CA CYS A 358 -21.07 -15.64 8.93
C CYS A 358 -21.10 -17.18 9.11
N GLU A 359 -19.97 -17.82 8.86
CA GLU A 359 -19.84 -19.27 9.02
C GLU A 359 -19.86 -19.70 10.50
N ARG A 360 -19.27 -18.89 11.38
CA ARG A 360 -19.25 -19.16 12.84
C ARG A 360 -20.60 -18.97 13.50
N GLU A 361 -21.38 -17.98 13.05
CA GLU A 361 -22.69 -17.66 13.60
C GLU A 361 -23.86 -18.43 12.96
N CYS A 362 -23.57 -19.25 11.96
CA CYS A 362 -24.61 -20.11 11.38
C CYS A 362 -25.09 -21.12 12.43
N SER A 363 -26.36 -21.02 12.85
CA SER A 363 -26.99 -21.87 13.87
C SER A 363 -26.95 -23.35 13.48
N GLU A 364 -27.25 -23.64 12.24
CA GLU A 364 -27.33 -24.98 11.67
C GLU A 364 -25.97 -25.52 11.19
N LYS A 365 -24.92 -24.67 11.19
CA LYS A 365 -23.56 -24.99 10.72
C LYS A 365 -23.53 -25.52 9.27
N VAL A 366 -24.48 -25.08 8.46
CA VAL A 366 -24.56 -25.45 7.05
C VAL A 366 -23.85 -24.46 6.13
N PHE A 367 -23.61 -23.23 6.61
CA PHE A 367 -22.90 -22.21 5.85
C PHE A 367 -21.42 -22.60 5.68
N ASP A 368 -20.96 -22.58 4.45
CA ASP A 368 -19.56 -22.85 4.08
C ASP A 368 -19.08 -21.72 3.16
N LEU A 369 -18.23 -20.84 3.72
CA LEU A 369 -17.74 -19.68 3.02
C LEU A 369 -16.89 -20.04 1.79
N VAL A 370 -16.06 -21.06 1.89
CA VAL A 370 -15.22 -21.50 0.76
C VAL A 370 -16.09 -22.03 -0.37
N LYS A 371 -17.14 -22.77 -0.03
CA LYS A 371 -18.06 -23.33 -1.01
C LYS A 371 -18.82 -22.27 -1.78
N ILE A 372 -19.31 -21.20 -1.13
CA ILE A 372 -19.99 -20.12 -1.82
C ILE A 372 -19.03 -19.30 -2.68
N ILE A 373 -17.83 -18.97 -2.19
CA ILE A 373 -16.81 -18.22 -2.93
C ILE A 373 -16.39 -18.99 -4.19
N THR A 374 -16.28 -20.31 -4.11
CA THR A 374 -15.86 -21.17 -5.23
C THR A 374 -17.02 -21.70 -6.08
N SER A 375 -18.26 -21.33 -5.76
CA SER A 375 -19.43 -21.74 -6.52
C SER A 375 -19.39 -21.18 -7.95
N LYS A 376 -20.07 -21.87 -8.90
CA LYS A 376 -20.14 -21.37 -10.28
C LYS A 376 -20.93 -20.08 -10.32
N LYS A 377 -20.52 -19.16 -11.21
CA LYS A 377 -21.28 -17.96 -11.57
C LYS A 377 -22.65 -18.38 -12.06
N LYS A 378 -23.68 -17.70 -11.62
CA LYS A 378 -25.00 -17.81 -12.21
C LYS A 378 -24.95 -16.96 -13.49
N ASP A 379 -25.10 -17.60 -14.67
CA ASP A 379 -25.28 -16.94 -15.98
C ASP A 379 -26.52 -16.04 -15.98
#